data_ef08145fcbc0d189cced36ff42abc026
#
_entry.id   ef08145fcbc0d189cced36ff42abc026
#
_cell.length_a   1.000
_cell.length_b   1.000
_cell.length_c   1.000
_cell.angle_alpha   90.00
_cell.angle_beta   90.00
_cell.angle_gamma   90.00
#
_symmetry.space_group_name_H-M   'P 1'
#
loop_
_entity.id
_entity.type
_entity.pdbx_description
1 polymer ?
#
loop_
_entity_poly.entity_id
_entity_poly.type
_entity_poly.pdbx_seq_one_letter_code
_entity_poly.pdbx_strand_id
1 'polypeptide(L)'
;IGVRLVGSEMCIRDRCSSGLTSVNNIANQILSGQIDIGIGAGVESMSLYYAPSYSLPAKMSERVMENEEAADCWMPMGVTSENVANNFHVDRARQDEFAAKSFQKAEAAQKAGKFESEIVPITYTDDEGNERKVTKDDGIRQGVTKESLAKLKPVFAENGTTHAGNASQVTDGAAGVLLARRSVAKKYGLPILAKYCGGVVAGVPPNIMGVGPAYAIPKLLEKAGLKTTDIDIFEINEAFASQALYSIEKIGLDISKVNPVGGAIAIGHPLGCTGSRQIATALAEAKRENKKFIVTSMCIGTGMGMAALIINEQ
;
A
#
# COMPACT_ATOMS: atom_id res chain seq x y z
N ILE A 1 -6.00 10.57 -27.53
CA ILE A 1 -5.78 9.47 -26.60
C ILE A 1 -6.77 8.35 -26.96
N GLY A 2 -6.47 7.49 -27.90
CA GLY A 2 -7.39 6.45 -28.37
C GLY A 2 -7.85 5.48 -27.28
N VAL A 3 -8.55 4.45 -27.66
CA VAL A 3 -9.09 3.36 -26.79
C VAL A 3 -8.08 2.74 -25.81
N ARG A 4 -6.84 3.11 -25.89
CA ARG A 4 -5.77 2.66 -24.98
C ARG A 4 -5.82 3.29 -23.58
N LEU A 5 -6.66 4.28 -23.40
CA LEU A 5 -6.56 5.17 -22.23
C LEU A 5 -7.44 4.83 -21.08
N VAL A 6 -8.46 4.05 -21.27
CA VAL A 6 -9.35 3.69 -20.17
C VAL A 6 -8.57 2.97 -19.06
N GLY A 7 -7.66 2.07 -19.42
CA GLY A 7 -6.79 1.41 -18.45
C GLY A 7 -5.67 2.28 -17.91
N SER A 8 -5.01 3.08 -18.75
CA SER A 8 -3.89 3.92 -18.34
C SER A 8 -4.29 5.16 -17.56
N GLU A 9 -5.44 5.76 -17.86
CA GLU A 9 -5.96 6.87 -17.05
C GLU A 9 -6.28 6.46 -15.62
N MET A 10 -6.83 5.28 -15.41
CA MET A 10 -7.08 4.77 -14.07
C MET A 10 -5.78 4.56 -13.30
N CYS A 11 -4.75 3.99 -13.91
CA CYS A 11 -3.44 3.83 -13.30
C CYS A 11 -2.82 5.19 -12.92
N ILE A 12 -2.96 6.21 -13.75
CA ILE A 12 -2.41 7.55 -13.51
C ILE A 12 -3.15 8.25 -12.37
N ARG A 13 -4.46 8.10 -12.26
CA ARG A 13 -5.25 8.77 -11.22
C ARG A 13 -5.14 8.15 -9.84
N ASP A 14 -5.02 6.83 -9.80
CA ASP A 14 -5.12 6.09 -8.55
C ASP A 14 -3.78 5.95 -7.83
N ARG A 15 -2.67 6.26 -8.51
CA ARG A 15 -1.31 6.29 -7.94
C ARG A 15 -1.04 5.13 -6.99
N CYS A 16 -0.89 5.40 -5.69
CA CYS A 16 -0.61 4.40 -4.67
C CYS A 16 -1.67 3.30 -4.58
N SER A 17 -2.91 3.56 -4.96
CA SER A 17 -4.00 2.58 -4.94
C SER A 17 -4.28 1.89 -6.27
N SER A 18 -3.49 2.13 -7.31
CA SER A 18 -3.74 1.59 -8.66
C SER A 18 -3.96 0.07 -8.64
N GLY A 19 -3.12 -0.69 -7.92
CA GLY A 19 -3.28 -2.13 -7.79
C GLY A 19 -4.59 -2.54 -7.12
N LEU A 20 -4.99 -1.86 -6.04
CA LEU A 20 -6.26 -2.13 -5.36
C LEU A 20 -7.47 -1.72 -6.21
N THR A 21 -7.37 -0.59 -6.91
CA THR A 21 -8.41 -0.12 -7.82
C THR A 21 -8.58 -1.07 -9.01
N SER A 22 -7.49 -1.62 -9.56
CA SER A 22 -7.58 -2.61 -10.64
C SER A 22 -8.33 -3.86 -10.18
N VAL A 23 -8.04 -4.37 -8.97
CA VAL A 23 -8.78 -5.48 -8.35
C VAL A 23 -10.26 -5.13 -8.19
N ASN A 24 -10.57 -3.94 -7.64
CA ASN A 24 -11.94 -3.49 -7.45
C ASN A 24 -12.70 -3.36 -8.78
N ASN A 25 -12.06 -2.87 -9.83
CA ASN A 25 -12.68 -2.75 -11.16
C ASN A 25 -12.98 -4.10 -11.78
N ILE A 26 -12.05 -5.05 -11.72
CA ILE A 26 -12.29 -6.43 -12.19
C ILE A 26 -13.43 -7.08 -11.40
N ALA A 27 -13.46 -6.91 -10.06
CA ALA A 27 -14.55 -7.40 -9.25
C ALA A 27 -15.92 -6.82 -9.68
N ASN A 28 -15.97 -5.50 -9.95
CA ASN A 28 -17.18 -4.83 -10.40
C ASN A 28 -17.62 -5.31 -11.81
N GLN A 29 -16.70 -5.55 -12.73
CA GLN A 29 -17.00 -6.12 -14.05
C GLN A 29 -17.56 -7.55 -13.94
N ILE A 30 -17.03 -8.36 -13.01
CA ILE A 30 -17.57 -9.69 -12.72
C ILE A 30 -18.98 -9.59 -12.10
N LEU A 31 -19.19 -8.67 -11.16
CA LEU A 31 -20.49 -8.45 -10.53
C LEU A 31 -21.55 -7.98 -11.55
N SER A 32 -21.19 -7.08 -12.46
CA SER A 32 -22.09 -6.58 -13.50
C SER A 32 -22.31 -7.56 -14.66
N GLY A 33 -21.61 -8.68 -14.69
CA GLY A 33 -21.74 -9.69 -15.73
C GLY A 33 -21.02 -9.38 -17.04
N GLN A 34 -20.10 -8.41 -17.03
CA GLN A 34 -19.30 -8.07 -18.23
C GLN A 34 -18.22 -9.14 -18.51
N ILE A 35 -17.64 -9.69 -17.45
CA ILE A 35 -16.65 -10.78 -17.50
C ILE A 35 -16.93 -11.80 -16.41
N ASP A 36 -16.39 -13.00 -16.53
CA ASP A 36 -16.51 -14.05 -15.54
C ASP A 36 -15.19 -14.30 -14.77
N ILE A 37 -14.07 -14.03 -15.41
CA ILE A 37 -12.71 -14.16 -14.86
C ILE A 37 -11.89 -12.95 -15.28
N GLY A 38 -11.04 -12.46 -14.41
CA GLY A 38 -10.12 -11.36 -14.72
C GLY A 38 -8.98 -11.29 -13.72
N ILE A 39 -7.92 -10.59 -14.07
CA ILE A 39 -6.76 -10.35 -13.20
C ILE A 39 -6.71 -8.86 -12.88
N GLY A 40 -6.81 -8.54 -11.58
CA GLY A 40 -6.48 -7.23 -11.04
C GLY A 40 -5.00 -7.19 -10.66
N ALA A 41 -4.22 -6.38 -11.35
CA ALA A 41 -2.77 -6.35 -11.16
C ALA A 41 -2.24 -4.92 -11.09
N GLY A 42 -1.04 -4.79 -10.59
CA GLY A 42 -0.30 -3.54 -10.60
C GLY A 42 1.21 -3.78 -10.70
N VAL A 43 1.88 -2.83 -11.32
CA VAL A 43 3.33 -2.82 -11.53
C VAL A 43 3.86 -1.39 -11.35
N GLU A 44 5.06 -1.28 -10.81
CA GLU A 44 5.77 -0.02 -10.73
C GLU A 44 7.26 -0.26 -10.92
N SER A 45 7.91 0.61 -11.67
CA SER A 45 9.37 0.65 -11.80
C SER A 45 9.88 2.01 -11.35
N MET A 46 10.11 2.15 -10.06
CA MET A 46 10.63 3.38 -9.48
C MET A 46 12.12 3.57 -9.74
N SER A 47 12.88 2.48 -9.94
CA SER A 47 14.31 2.54 -10.29
C SER A 47 14.55 3.27 -11.60
N LEU A 48 13.70 3.07 -12.60
CA LEU A 48 13.82 3.71 -13.91
C LEU A 48 13.22 5.12 -13.95
N TYR A 49 12.14 5.35 -13.19
CA TYR A 49 11.33 6.56 -13.31
C TYR A 49 11.34 7.45 -12.05
N TYR A 50 12.06 7.04 -11.01
CA TYR A 50 12.28 7.87 -9.82
C TYR A 50 13.37 8.92 -10.05
N ALA A 51 13.61 9.28 -11.27
CA ALA A 51 14.50 10.41 -11.55
C ALA A 51 13.93 11.70 -10.93
N PRO A 52 14.74 12.76 -10.81
CA PRO A 52 14.30 14.12 -10.46
C PRO A 52 13.13 14.63 -11.31
N SER A 53 12.66 13.88 -12.27
CA SER A 53 11.46 14.11 -13.09
C SER A 53 10.12 13.94 -12.34
N TYR A 54 10.08 13.43 -11.12
CA TYR A 54 9.03 13.74 -10.15
C TYR A 54 9.16 15.18 -9.60
N SER A 55 10.24 15.89 -9.95
CA SER A 55 10.22 17.33 -9.97
C SER A 55 9.05 17.77 -10.87
N LEU A 56 8.28 18.73 -10.37
CA LEU A 56 7.18 19.41 -11.02
C LEU A 56 7.34 19.41 -12.55
N PRO A 57 6.31 19.06 -13.33
CA PRO A 57 6.41 19.13 -14.78
C PRO A 57 6.97 20.50 -15.15
N ALA A 58 7.94 20.53 -16.07
CA ALA A 58 8.67 21.73 -16.48
C ALA A 58 7.76 22.90 -16.94
N LYS A 59 6.46 22.64 -17.07
CA LYS A 59 5.41 23.62 -17.37
C LYS A 59 4.15 23.27 -16.58
N MET A 60 4.06 23.79 -15.36
CA MET A 60 2.80 23.79 -14.62
C MET A 60 2.03 25.08 -14.98
N SER A 61 0.70 24.95 -15.12
CA SER A 61 -0.13 26.13 -15.33
C SER A 61 -0.08 27.04 -14.09
N GLU A 62 0.17 28.32 -14.27
CA GLU A 62 0.15 29.33 -13.21
C GLU A 62 -1.19 29.29 -12.44
N ARG A 63 -2.30 29.08 -13.17
CA ARG A 63 -3.65 28.96 -12.58
C ARG A 63 -3.79 27.83 -11.55
N VAL A 64 -3.00 26.76 -11.64
CA VAL A 64 -2.98 25.69 -10.64
C VAL A 64 -2.35 26.20 -9.35
N MET A 65 -1.31 27.02 -9.47
CA MET A 65 -0.59 27.59 -8.31
C MET A 65 -1.35 28.74 -7.63
N GLU A 66 -2.30 29.36 -8.34
CA GLU A 66 -3.18 30.39 -7.78
C GLU A 66 -4.26 29.81 -6.85
N ASN A 67 -4.55 28.53 -6.96
CA ASN A 67 -5.50 27.83 -6.09
C ASN A 67 -4.75 26.96 -5.10
N GLU A 68 -4.85 27.26 -3.81
CA GLU A 68 -4.12 26.60 -2.73
C GLU A 68 -4.36 25.07 -2.70
N GLU A 69 -5.61 24.62 -2.80
CA GLU A 69 -5.93 23.18 -2.81
C GLU A 69 -5.34 22.45 -4.03
N ALA A 70 -5.36 23.11 -5.20
CA ALA A 70 -4.76 22.54 -6.40
C ALA A 70 -3.23 22.51 -6.32
N ALA A 71 -2.61 23.55 -5.75
CA ALA A 71 -1.18 23.61 -5.50
C ALA A 71 -0.74 22.51 -4.50
N ASP A 72 -1.50 22.29 -3.45
CA ASP A 72 -1.26 21.23 -2.45
C ASP A 72 -1.23 19.82 -3.05
N CYS A 73 -1.92 19.58 -4.17
CA CYS A 73 -1.84 18.31 -4.90
C CYS A 73 -0.43 18.00 -5.45
N TRP A 74 0.43 19.02 -5.56
CA TRP A 74 1.81 18.90 -6.04
C TRP A 74 2.83 18.86 -4.90
N MET A 75 2.37 18.95 -3.65
CA MET A 75 3.24 18.90 -2.50
C MET A 75 4.04 17.60 -2.47
N PRO A 76 5.38 17.65 -2.25
CA PRO A 76 6.18 16.44 -2.08
C PRO A 76 5.65 15.56 -0.96
N MET A 77 5.60 14.26 -1.17
CA MET A 77 4.98 13.32 -0.22
C MET A 77 5.62 13.35 1.17
N GLY A 78 6.95 13.55 1.25
CA GLY A 78 7.62 13.71 2.53
C GLY A 78 7.21 14.99 3.30
N VAL A 79 6.87 16.06 2.59
CA VAL A 79 6.32 17.28 3.20
C VAL A 79 4.92 17.01 3.76
N THR A 80 4.08 16.25 3.04
CA THR A 80 2.75 15.85 3.58
C THR A 80 2.90 14.98 4.83
N SER A 81 3.96 14.17 4.93
CA SER A 81 4.29 13.40 6.14
C SER A 81 4.63 14.31 7.32
N GLU A 82 5.46 15.35 7.09
CA GLU A 82 5.77 16.33 8.12
C GLU A 82 4.52 17.12 8.55
N ASN A 83 3.64 17.47 7.62
CA ASN A 83 2.37 18.10 7.95
C ASN A 83 1.51 17.22 8.86
N VAL A 84 1.41 15.93 8.57
CA VAL A 84 0.69 14.97 9.44
C VAL A 84 1.36 14.90 10.81
N ALA A 85 2.68 14.78 10.87
CA ALA A 85 3.42 14.71 12.13
C ALA A 85 3.18 15.96 13.00
N ASN A 86 3.24 17.15 12.40
CA ASN A 86 3.05 18.43 13.09
C ASN A 86 1.60 18.64 13.51
N ASN A 87 0.63 18.47 12.59
CA ASN A 87 -0.77 18.77 12.84
C ASN A 87 -1.40 17.83 13.87
N PHE A 88 -0.90 16.59 13.95
CA PHE A 88 -1.46 15.56 14.82
C PHE A 88 -0.50 15.09 15.92
N HIS A 89 0.62 15.80 16.12
CA HIS A 89 1.58 15.55 17.20
C HIS A 89 2.14 14.14 17.23
N VAL A 90 2.47 13.59 16.05
CA VAL A 90 3.15 12.31 15.92
C VAL A 90 4.65 12.52 15.96
N ASP A 91 5.24 12.42 17.16
CA ASP A 91 6.65 12.71 17.38
C ASP A 91 7.60 11.71 16.69
N ARG A 92 8.84 12.14 16.49
CA ARG A 92 9.92 11.37 15.84
C ARG A 92 10.18 10.03 16.53
N ALA A 93 10.20 10.01 17.88
CA ALA A 93 10.56 8.80 18.63
C ALA A 93 9.51 7.69 18.45
N ARG A 94 8.23 8.06 18.34
CA ARG A 94 7.13 7.13 18.05
C ARG A 94 7.18 6.63 16.61
N GLN A 95 7.49 7.50 15.65
CA GLN A 95 7.69 7.12 14.25
C GLN A 95 8.83 6.11 14.09
N ASP A 96 9.97 6.34 14.73
CA ASP A 96 11.12 5.44 14.68
C ASP A 96 10.83 4.10 15.36
N GLU A 97 10.08 4.09 16.46
CA GLU A 97 9.65 2.85 17.11
C GLU A 97 8.72 2.02 16.21
N PHE A 98 7.75 2.67 15.57
CA PHE A 98 6.85 2.01 14.64
C PHE A 98 7.62 1.42 13.43
N ALA A 99 8.51 2.20 12.85
CA ALA A 99 9.34 1.78 11.73
C ALA A 99 10.25 0.60 12.09
N ALA A 100 10.91 0.65 13.26
CA ALA A 100 11.73 -0.45 13.75
C ALA A 100 10.90 -1.74 13.90
N LYS A 101 9.67 -1.66 14.43
CA LYS A 101 8.75 -2.80 14.54
C LYS A 101 8.35 -3.34 13.17
N SER A 102 8.13 -2.48 12.17
CA SER A 102 7.85 -2.92 10.79
C SER A 102 9.01 -3.74 10.22
N PHE A 103 10.25 -3.25 10.32
CA PHE A 103 11.44 -4.00 9.91
C PHE A 103 11.59 -5.33 10.67
N GLN A 104 11.43 -5.33 11.98
CA GLN A 104 11.57 -6.55 12.81
C GLN A 104 10.52 -7.60 12.45
N LYS A 105 9.27 -7.20 12.21
CA LYS A 105 8.21 -8.11 11.74
C LYS A 105 8.57 -8.70 10.36
N ALA A 106 8.99 -7.86 9.41
CA ALA A 106 9.35 -8.31 8.07
C ALA A 106 10.58 -9.22 8.07
N GLU A 107 11.61 -8.89 8.85
CA GLU A 107 12.78 -9.73 9.03
C GLU A 107 12.43 -11.11 9.61
N ALA A 108 11.61 -11.14 10.66
CA ALA A 108 11.15 -12.39 11.27
C ALA A 108 10.29 -13.22 10.28
N ALA A 109 9.40 -12.57 9.55
CA ALA A 109 8.57 -13.22 8.53
C ALA A 109 9.41 -13.81 7.38
N GLN A 110 10.40 -13.07 6.89
CA GLN A 110 11.29 -13.53 5.83
C GLN A 110 12.16 -14.71 6.30
N LYS A 111 12.72 -14.63 7.51
CA LYS A 111 13.49 -15.75 8.10
C LYS A 111 12.65 -17.00 8.31
N ALA A 112 11.37 -16.84 8.61
CA ALA A 112 10.42 -17.95 8.77
C ALA A 112 9.83 -18.45 7.44
N GLY A 113 10.26 -17.92 6.27
CA GLY A 113 9.77 -18.33 4.95
C GLY A 113 8.32 -17.92 4.67
N LYS A 114 7.75 -16.98 5.43
CA LYS A 114 6.32 -16.62 5.32
C LYS A 114 5.94 -16.03 3.95
N PHE A 115 6.88 -15.42 3.23
CA PHE A 115 6.66 -14.83 1.91
C PHE A 115 6.82 -15.81 0.73
N GLU A 116 7.36 -17.01 0.96
CA GLU A 116 7.66 -17.97 -0.13
C GLU A 116 6.42 -18.41 -0.91
N SER A 117 5.25 -18.45 -0.27
CA SER A 117 4.01 -18.86 -0.92
C SER A 117 3.36 -17.78 -1.79
N GLU A 118 3.82 -16.54 -1.68
CA GLU A 118 3.26 -15.40 -2.42
C GLU A 118 4.22 -14.82 -3.46
N ILE A 119 5.52 -15.07 -3.32
CA ILE A 119 6.55 -14.58 -4.25
C ILE A 119 6.71 -15.55 -5.43
N VAL A 120 6.54 -15.03 -6.64
CA VAL A 120 6.84 -15.76 -7.89
C VAL A 120 8.31 -15.55 -8.20
N PRO A 121 9.13 -16.60 -8.23
CA PRO A 121 10.55 -16.48 -8.56
C PRO A 121 10.75 -15.92 -9.99
N ILE A 122 11.66 -14.95 -10.13
CA ILE A 122 12.01 -14.33 -11.40
C ILE A 122 13.45 -14.71 -11.74
N THR A 123 13.67 -15.18 -12.98
CA THR A 123 15.00 -15.39 -13.53
C THR A 123 15.34 -14.26 -14.51
N TYR A 124 16.55 -13.72 -14.38
CA TYR A 124 17.07 -12.69 -15.27
C TYR A 124 18.55 -12.93 -15.56
N THR A 125 19.07 -12.32 -16.63
CA THR A 125 20.50 -12.32 -16.94
C THR A 125 21.11 -11.02 -16.46
N ASP A 126 22.16 -11.10 -15.65
CA ASP A 126 22.88 -9.92 -15.17
C ASP A 126 23.79 -9.32 -16.27
N ASP A 127 24.40 -8.17 -16.00
CA ASP A 127 25.26 -7.45 -16.95
C ASP A 127 26.54 -8.25 -17.33
N GLU A 128 26.89 -9.26 -16.52
CA GLU A 128 28.01 -10.16 -16.80
C GLU A 128 27.59 -11.39 -17.63
N GLY A 129 26.32 -11.52 -17.98
CA GLY A 129 25.76 -12.64 -18.73
C GLY A 129 25.39 -13.85 -17.90
N ASN A 130 25.41 -13.78 -16.58
CA ASN A 130 25.05 -14.90 -15.70
C ASN A 130 23.54 -14.93 -15.45
N GLU A 131 22.96 -16.11 -15.43
CA GLU A 131 21.58 -16.31 -15.00
C GLU A 131 21.48 -16.14 -13.49
N ARG A 132 20.58 -15.28 -13.04
CA ARG A 132 20.26 -14.99 -11.66
C ARG A 132 18.79 -15.28 -11.37
N LYS A 133 18.50 -15.79 -10.19
CA LYS A 133 17.12 -16.05 -9.74
C LYS A 133 16.83 -15.28 -8.47
N VAL A 134 15.79 -14.43 -8.52
CA VAL A 134 15.27 -13.70 -7.37
C VAL A 134 14.09 -14.48 -6.79
N THR A 135 14.14 -14.77 -5.49
CA THR A 135 13.16 -15.58 -4.76
C THR A 135 12.62 -14.89 -3.52
N LYS A 136 13.12 -13.71 -3.19
CA LYS A 136 12.72 -12.94 -2.00
C LYS A 136 12.95 -11.45 -2.22
N ASP A 137 12.16 -10.65 -1.49
CA ASP A 137 12.33 -9.20 -1.47
C ASP A 137 13.69 -8.82 -0.85
N ASP A 138 14.36 -7.86 -1.44
CA ASP A 138 15.70 -7.41 -1.06
C ASP A 138 15.68 -6.18 -0.13
N GLY A 139 14.54 -5.48 -0.04
CA GLY A 139 14.39 -4.28 0.78
C GLY A 139 14.42 -4.51 2.28
N ILE A 140 14.21 -5.74 2.76
CA ILE A 140 14.10 -6.06 4.18
C ILE A 140 15.48 -6.01 4.87
N ARG A 141 15.71 -4.94 5.63
CA ARG A 141 16.96 -4.74 6.36
C ARG A 141 16.94 -5.45 7.71
N GLN A 142 18.05 -6.13 8.03
CA GLN A 142 18.18 -6.89 9.26
C GLN A 142 18.70 -6.03 10.43
N GLY A 143 18.26 -6.35 11.64
CA GLY A 143 18.77 -5.75 12.87
C GLY A 143 18.42 -4.28 13.05
N VAL A 144 17.37 -3.79 12.42
CA VAL A 144 16.94 -2.39 12.58
C VAL A 144 16.32 -2.20 13.95
N THR A 145 16.81 -1.17 14.67
CA THR A 145 16.30 -0.77 15.99
C THR A 145 15.92 0.71 16.02
N LYS A 146 15.12 1.11 16.99
CA LYS A 146 14.77 2.51 17.24
C LYS A 146 16.00 3.38 17.38
N GLU A 147 17.04 2.90 18.07
CA GLU A 147 18.30 3.61 18.32
C GLU A 147 19.11 3.78 17.03
N SER A 148 19.04 2.81 16.12
CA SER A 148 19.68 2.92 14.80
C SER A 148 18.98 3.95 13.93
N LEU A 149 17.65 4.00 13.96
CA LEU A 149 16.84 4.95 13.22
C LEU A 149 16.97 6.39 13.77
N ALA A 150 17.08 6.55 15.09
CA ALA A 150 17.23 7.85 15.72
C ALA A 150 18.47 8.62 15.24
N LYS A 151 19.48 7.94 14.70
CA LYS A 151 20.71 8.54 14.15
C LYS A 151 20.52 9.14 12.76
N LEU A 152 19.43 8.81 12.08
CA LEU A 152 19.17 9.30 10.73
C LEU A 152 18.66 10.74 10.76
N LYS A 153 19.13 11.55 9.82
CA LYS A 153 18.74 12.96 9.70
C LYS A 153 17.38 13.07 8.99
N PRO A 154 16.51 13.99 9.42
CA PRO A 154 15.32 14.37 8.65
C PRO A 154 15.71 14.87 7.26
N VAL A 155 14.81 14.64 6.29
CA VAL A 155 15.11 14.95 4.87
C VAL A 155 14.22 16.07 4.32
N PHE A 156 13.02 16.27 4.89
CA PHE A 156 12.00 17.15 4.32
C PHE A 156 11.79 18.46 5.08
N ALA A 157 12.33 18.57 6.28
CA ALA A 157 12.35 19.80 7.08
C ALA A 157 13.59 19.81 7.97
N GLU A 158 14.14 21.00 8.28
CA GLU A 158 15.37 21.15 9.09
C GLU A 158 15.25 20.49 10.48
N ASN A 159 14.11 20.69 11.13
CA ASN A 159 13.76 20.05 12.42
C ASN A 159 12.62 19.03 12.24
N GLY A 160 12.61 18.33 11.11
CA GLY A 160 11.57 17.40 10.75
C GLY A 160 11.66 16.06 11.47
N THR A 161 10.71 15.20 11.17
CA THR A 161 10.57 13.88 11.78
C THR A 161 10.77 12.74 10.78
N THR A 162 10.55 13.01 9.49
CA THR A 162 10.56 12.01 8.42
C THR A 162 11.95 11.85 7.81
N HIS A 163 12.40 10.61 7.71
CA HIS A 163 13.68 10.23 7.09
C HIS A 163 13.58 8.88 6.37
N ALA A 164 14.63 8.45 5.69
CA ALA A 164 14.66 7.25 4.88
C ALA A 164 14.34 5.94 5.66
N GLY A 165 14.50 5.93 6.99
CA GLY A 165 14.26 4.74 7.82
C GLY A 165 12.83 4.67 8.39
N ASN A 166 12.02 5.75 8.32
CA ASN A 166 10.63 5.76 8.77
C ASN A 166 9.64 6.15 7.65
N ALA A 167 10.11 6.10 6.41
CA ALA A 167 9.36 6.20 5.18
C ALA A 167 9.48 4.90 4.39
N SER A 168 8.51 4.62 3.52
CA SER A 168 8.58 3.48 2.60
C SER A 168 9.77 3.59 1.65
N GLN A 169 10.35 2.46 1.29
CA GLN A 169 11.47 2.41 0.35
C GLN A 169 10.99 2.65 -1.07
N VAL A 170 11.84 3.32 -1.86
CA VAL A 170 11.72 3.38 -3.32
C VAL A 170 12.01 1.99 -3.85
N THR A 171 11.06 1.38 -4.56
CA THR A 171 11.10 -0.06 -4.86
C THR A 171 10.39 -0.34 -6.17
N ASP A 172 10.93 -1.24 -6.96
CA ASP A 172 10.24 -1.85 -8.09
C ASP A 172 9.37 -3.00 -7.60
N GLY A 173 8.28 -3.30 -8.30
CA GLY A 173 7.45 -4.44 -7.93
C GLY A 173 6.28 -4.66 -8.85
N ALA A 174 5.80 -5.90 -8.88
CA ALA A 174 4.60 -6.31 -9.57
C ALA A 174 3.81 -7.31 -8.72
N ALA A 175 2.49 -7.21 -8.77
CA ALA A 175 1.61 -8.16 -8.10
C ALA A 175 0.29 -8.31 -8.87
N GLY A 176 -0.33 -9.48 -8.76
CA GLY A 176 -1.59 -9.78 -9.43
C GLY A 176 -2.52 -10.63 -8.57
N VAL A 177 -3.81 -10.40 -8.73
CA VAL A 177 -4.89 -11.12 -8.05
C VAL A 177 -5.84 -11.65 -9.11
N LEU A 178 -6.01 -12.96 -9.18
CA LEU A 178 -7.00 -13.61 -10.03
C LEU A 178 -8.37 -13.53 -9.34
N LEU A 179 -9.35 -12.97 -10.04
CA LEU A 179 -10.74 -12.91 -9.59
C LEU A 179 -11.63 -13.71 -10.54
N ALA A 180 -12.59 -14.41 -9.99
CA ALA A 180 -13.56 -15.17 -10.78
C ALA A 180 -14.94 -15.13 -10.12
N ARG A 181 -15.98 -15.23 -10.95
CA ARG A 181 -17.32 -15.55 -10.47
C ARG A 181 -17.28 -16.92 -9.80
N ARG A 182 -17.82 -17.03 -8.61
CA ARG A 182 -17.77 -18.28 -7.80
C ARG A 182 -18.25 -19.52 -8.55
N SER A 183 -19.33 -19.41 -9.34
CA SER A 183 -19.84 -20.52 -10.16
C SER A 183 -18.83 -20.97 -11.21
N VAL A 184 -18.12 -20.02 -11.79
CA VAL A 184 -17.07 -20.28 -12.80
C VAL A 184 -15.82 -20.88 -12.17
N ALA A 185 -15.40 -20.36 -11.02
CA ALA A 185 -14.29 -20.94 -10.25
C ALA A 185 -14.58 -22.42 -9.92
N LYS A 186 -15.79 -22.72 -9.42
CA LYS A 186 -16.21 -24.10 -9.14
C LYS A 186 -16.25 -24.97 -10.41
N LYS A 187 -16.75 -24.42 -11.54
CA LYS A 187 -16.83 -25.14 -12.82
C LYS A 187 -15.45 -25.59 -13.32
N TYR A 188 -14.43 -24.75 -13.11
CA TYR A 188 -13.06 -25.05 -13.55
C TYR A 188 -12.17 -25.65 -12.44
N GLY A 189 -12.73 -25.98 -11.29
CA GLY A 189 -11.98 -26.55 -10.17
C GLY A 189 -10.91 -25.62 -9.61
N LEU A 190 -11.07 -24.30 -9.76
CA LEU A 190 -10.11 -23.33 -9.23
C LEU A 190 -10.25 -23.23 -7.70
N PRO A 191 -9.13 -23.19 -6.97
CA PRO A 191 -9.18 -22.97 -5.53
C PRO A 191 -9.75 -21.58 -5.21
N ILE A 192 -10.72 -21.53 -4.29
CA ILE A 192 -11.30 -20.28 -3.81
C ILE A 192 -10.59 -19.92 -2.52
N LEU A 193 -9.74 -18.89 -2.58
CA LEU A 193 -8.96 -18.44 -1.43
C LEU A 193 -9.77 -17.49 -0.55
N ALA A 194 -10.56 -16.61 -1.18
CA ALA A 194 -11.29 -15.57 -0.46
C ALA A 194 -12.47 -15.03 -1.27
N LYS A 195 -13.32 -14.28 -0.59
CA LYS A 195 -14.35 -13.43 -1.20
C LYS A 195 -13.92 -11.97 -1.11
N TYR A 196 -13.82 -11.31 -2.25
CA TYR A 196 -13.67 -9.84 -2.32
C TYR A 196 -15.04 -9.20 -2.10
N CYS A 197 -15.15 -8.31 -1.11
CA CYS A 197 -16.42 -7.71 -0.69
C CYS A 197 -16.60 -6.25 -1.15
N GLY A 198 -15.65 -5.72 -1.92
CA GLY A 198 -15.68 -4.38 -2.45
C GLY A 198 -14.73 -3.42 -1.73
N GLY A 199 -14.62 -2.22 -2.32
CA GLY A 199 -13.79 -1.15 -1.80
C GLY A 199 -14.53 0.18 -1.74
N VAL A 200 -13.95 1.12 -1.02
CA VAL A 200 -14.42 2.51 -0.90
C VAL A 200 -13.24 3.47 -1.02
N VAL A 201 -13.54 4.69 -1.48
CA VAL A 201 -12.59 5.81 -1.50
C VAL A 201 -13.16 6.94 -0.63
N ALA A 202 -12.28 7.63 0.09
CA ALA A 202 -12.60 8.83 0.85
C ALA A 202 -11.66 9.95 0.45
N GLY A 203 -12.18 11.17 0.24
CA GLY A 203 -11.39 12.37 0.02
C GLY A 203 -10.85 12.93 1.34
N VAL A 204 -9.64 13.49 1.30
CA VAL A 204 -9.00 14.21 2.40
C VAL A 204 -8.19 15.39 1.84
N PRO A 205 -7.84 16.40 2.64
CA PRO A 205 -7.00 17.50 2.15
C PRO A 205 -5.67 16.99 1.57
N PRO A 206 -5.25 17.50 0.39
CA PRO A 206 -4.04 17.03 -0.27
C PRO A 206 -2.76 17.17 0.55
N ASN A 207 -2.62 18.28 1.28
CA ASN A 207 -1.44 18.58 2.10
C ASN A 207 -1.22 17.65 3.30
N ILE A 208 -2.23 16.86 3.64
CA ILE A 208 -2.18 15.80 4.65
C ILE A 208 -2.71 14.46 4.09
N MET A 209 -2.50 14.20 2.80
CA MET A 209 -3.06 13.03 2.10
C MET A 209 -2.85 11.71 2.85
N GLY A 210 -1.80 11.62 3.66
CA GLY A 210 -1.46 10.43 4.44
C GLY A 210 -2.57 9.96 5.39
N VAL A 211 -3.47 10.85 5.82
CA VAL A 211 -4.58 10.49 6.72
C VAL A 211 -5.71 9.70 6.03
N GLY A 212 -5.61 9.47 4.72
CA GLY A 212 -6.64 8.77 3.92
C GLY A 212 -7.20 7.50 4.54
N PRO A 213 -6.39 6.56 5.06
CA PRO A 213 -6.87 5.34 5.73
C PRO A 213 -7.78 5.62 6.93
N ALA A 214 -7.52 6.70 7.70
CA ALA A 214 -8.33 7.09 8.85
C ALA A 214 -9.79 7.42 8.50
N TYR A 215 -10.06 7.74 7.25
CA TYR A 215 -11.40 8.04 6.73
C TYR A 215 -11.95 6.91 5.86
N ALA A 216 -11.11 6.25 5.08
CA ALA A 216 -11.56 5.17 4.20
C ALA A 216 -11.96 3.91 4.98
N ILE A 217 -11.21 3.52 6.03
CA ILE A 217 -11.52 2.33 6.82
C ILE A 217 -12.87 2.45 7.54
N PRO A 218 -13.17 3.50 8.31
CA PRO A 218 -14.49 3.65 8.94
C PRO A 218 -15.64 3.63 7.91
N LYS A 219 -15.48 4.33 6.78
CA LYS A 219 -16.48 4.35 5.70
C LYS A 219 -16.72 2.94 5.12
N LEU A 220 -15.66 2.13 4.98
CA LEU A 220 -15.78 0.75 4.52
C LEU A 220 -16.54 -0.10 5.53
N LEU A 221 -16.17 -0.02 6.80
CA LEU A 221 -16.77 -0.82 7.87
C LEU A 221 -18.24 -0.46 8.09
N GLU A 222 -18.59 0.83 8.07
CA GLU A 222 -19.99 1.29 8.12
C GLU A 222 -20.81 0.67 6.98
N LYS A 223 -20.31 0.74 5.74
CA LYS A 223 -20.97 0.15 4.58
C LYS A 223 -21.11 -1.37 4.68
N ALA A 224 -20.18 -2.04 5.32
CA ALA A 224 -20.19 -3.50 5.53
C ALA A 224 -21.00 -3.94 6.77
N GLY A 225 -21.44 -3.01 7.61
CA GLY A 225 -22.09 -3.32 8.89
C GLY A 225 -21.15 -3.99 9.91
N LEU A 226 -19.85 -3.69 9.84
CA LEU A 226 -18.80 -4.25 10.68
C LEU A 226 -18.20 -3.20 11.60
N LYS A 227 -17.61 -3.66 12.70
CA LYS A 227 -16.80 -2.86 13.61
C LYS A 227 -15.30 -3.14 13.42
N THR A 228 -14.44 -2.26 13.90
CA THR A 228 -12.99 -2.48 13.91
C THR A 228 -12.58 -3.75 14.66
N THR A 229 -13.34 -4.11 15.70
CA THR A 229 -13.12 -5.32 16.50
C THR A 229 -13.37 -6.62 15.73
N ASP A 230 -14.23 -6.57 14.70
CA ASP A 230 -14.57 -7.75 13.88
C ASP A 230 -13.47 -8.10 12.88
N ILE A 231 -12.56 -7.15 12.62
CA ILE A 231 -11.47 -7.35 11.67
C ILE A 231 -10.30 -8.05 12.36
N ASP A 232 -9.75 -9.03 11.69
CA ASP A 232 -8.64 -9.83 12.18
C ASP A 232 -7.29 -9.31 11.70
N ILE A 233 -7.21 -8.81 10.45
CA ILE A 233 -5.99 -8.29 9.85
C ILE A 233 -6.27 -6.97 9.16
N PHE A 234 -5.44 -5.98 9.44
CA PHE A 234 -5.38 -4.72 8.73
C PHE A 234 -4.03 -4.63 7.98
N GLU A 235 -4.07 -4.60 6.65
CA GLU A 235 -2.93 -4.22 5.83
C GLU A 235 -3.02 -2.73 5.48
N ILE A 236 -2.39 -1.90 6.28
CA ILE A 236 -2.35 -0.45 6.09
C ILE A 236 -1.00 -0.09 5.47
N ASN A 237 -1.04 0.54 4.30
CA ASN A 237 0.20 0.95 3.65
C ASN A 237 0.97 1.95 4.52
N GLU A 238 2.23 1.64 4.76
CA GLU A 238 3.17 2.45 5.54
C GLU A 238 3.98 3.35 4.59
N ALA A 239 3.30 4.27 3.89
CA ALA A 239 4.02 5.25 3.08
C ALA A 239 4.99 6.06 3.95
N PHE A 240 4.54 6.43 5.16
CA PHE A 240 5.32 7.06 6.23
C PHE A 240 4.82 6.58 7.59
N ALA A 241 5.69 6.49 8.57
CA ALA A 241 5.31 6.11 9.93
C ALA A 241 4.32 7.11 10.56
N SER A 242 4.45 8.41 10.26
CA SER A 242 3.56 9.47 10.76
C SER A 242 2.10 9.20 10.42
N GLN A 243 1.81 8.93 9.15
CA GLN A 243 0.45 8.73 8.67
C GLN A 243 -0.14 7.38 9.11
N ALA A 244 0.68 6.32 9.18
CA ALA A 244 0.23 5.02 9.63
C ALA A 244 -0.16 5.06 11.10
N LEU A 245 0.69 5.62 11.96
CA LEU A 245 0.40 5.82 13.39
C LEU A 245 -0.86 6.64 13.61
N TYR A 246 -0.96 7.82 12.96
CA TYR A 246 -2.15 8.65 13.07
C TYR A 246 -3.42 7.87 12.70
N SER A 247 -3.39 7.14 11.59
CA SER A 247 -4.56 6.40 11.14
C SER A 247 -4.96 5.29 12.11
N ILE A 248 -3.99 4.54 12.63
CA ILE A 248 -4.20 3.47 13.63
C ILE A 248 -4.85 4.04 14.88
N GLU A 249 -4.30 5.12 15.43
CA GLU A 249 -4.78 5.76 16.66
C GLU A 249 -6.14 6.44 16.48
N LYS A 250 -6.32 7.17 15.37
CA LYS A 250 -7.58 7.87 15.08
C LYS A 250 -8.77 6.94 14.99
N ILE A 251 -8.56 5.75 14.43
CA ILE A 251 -9.61 4.73 14.30
C ILE A 251 -9.74 3.88 15.57
N GLY A 252 -8.70 3.85 16.42
CA GLY A 252 -8.64 2.99 17.60
C GLY A 252 -8.38 1.53 17.25
N LEU A 253 -7.49 1.28 16.29
CA LEU A 253 -7.15 -0.09 15.90
C LEU A 253 -6.21 -0.75 16.91
N ASP A 254 -6.37 -2.05 17.09
CA ASP A 254 -5.39 -2.89 17.77
C ASP A 254 -4.15 -3.03 16.86
N ILE A 255 -3.04 -2.43 17.27
CA ILE A 255 -1.79 -2.42 16.51
C ILE A 255 -1.23 -3.83 16.27
N SER A 256 -1.60 -4.81 17.09
CA SER A 256 -1.18 -6.21 16.90
C SER A 256 -1.79 -6.86 15.66
N LYS A 257 -2.92 -6.33 15.20
CA LYS A 257 -3.62 -6.76 13.98
C LYS A 257 -3.16 -6.00 12.73
N VAL A 258 -2.29 -4.99 12.88
CA VAL A 258 -1.83 -4.16 11.76
C VAL A 258 -0.51 -4.67 11.23
N ASN A 259 -0.45 -4.94 9.93
CA ASN A 259 0.74 -5.38 9.21
C ASN A 259 1.49 -6.47 10.00
N PRO A 260 0.90 -7.65 10.21
CA PRO A 260 1.46 -8.67 11.10
C PRO A 260 2.82 -9.21 10.65
N VAL A 261 3.12 -9.13 9.35
CA VAL A 261 4.40 -9.54 8.75
C VAL A 261 5.29 -8.36 8.32
N GLY A 262 5.03 -7.16 8.86
CA GLY A 262 5.69 -5.91 8.46
C GLY A 262 5.00 -5.25 7.28
N GLY A 263 5.31 -3.98 7.02
CA GLY A 263 4.67 -3.17 5.99
C GLY A 263 5.67 -2.47 5.07
N ALA A 264 5.19 -1.46 4.34
CA ALA A 264 5.93 -0.84 3.25
C ALA A 264 7.24 -0.13 3.67
N ILE A 265 7.38 0.26 4.92
CA ILE A 265 8.66 0.77 5.45
C ILE A 265 9.77 -0.26 5.29
N ALA A 266 9.47 -1.53 5.54
CA ALA A 266 10.41 -2.62 5.45
C ALA A 266 10.42 -3.30 4.07
N ILE A 267 9.25 -3.51 3.46
CA ILE A 267 9.08 -4.30 2.22
C ILE A 267 9.19 -3.43 0.98
N GLY A 268 8.84 -2.13 1.08
CA GLY A 268 8.78 -1.19 -0.02
C GLY A 268 7.36 -0.84 -0.47
N HIS A 269 7.28 0.24 -1.25
CA HIS A 269 6.00 0.77 -1.77
C HIS A 269 6.10 1.08 -3.27
N PRO A 270 6.18 0.05 -4.12
CA PRO A 270 6.02 0.28 -5.56
C PRO A 270 4.56 0.67 -5.82
N LEU A 271 4.33 1.94 -6.12
CA LEU A 271 3.02 2.62 -6.05
C LEU A 271 1.90 1.81 -6.69
N GLY A 272 2.06 1.47 -7.97
CA GLY A 272 1.07 0.72 -8.74
C GLY A 272 0.87 -0.72 -8.28
N CYS A 273 1.88 -1.33 -7.66
CA CYS A 273 1.86 -2.73 -7.21
C CYS A 273 1.21 -2.91 -5.84
N THR A 274 1.43 -1.97 -4.92
CA THR A 274 1.17 -2.14 -3.48
C THR A 274 -0.21 -2.69 -3.14
N GLY A 275 -1.27 -2.21 -3.80
CA GLY A 275 -2.62 -2.64 -3.49
C GLY A 275 -2.90 -4.12 -3.78
N SER A 276 -2.36 -4.64 -4.89
CA SER A 276 -2.44 -6.07 -5.21
C SER A 276 -1.54 -6.91 -4.32
N ARG A 277 -0.34 -6.40 -3.97
CA ARG A 277 0.59 -7.06 -3.05
C ARG A 277 -0.02 -7.21 -1.66
N GLN A 278 -0.64 -6.17 -1.10
CA GLN A 278 -1.29 -6.24 0.20
C GLN A 278 -2.36 -7.34 0.28
N ILE A 279 -3.11 -7.55 -0.80
CA ILE A 279 -4.10 -8.64 -0.86
C ILE A 279 -3.41 -10.00 -0.78
N ALA A 280 -2.34 -10.21 -1.55
CA ALA A 280 -1.60 -11.48 -1.56
C ALA A 280 -1.02 -11.78 -0.17
N THR A 281 -0.31 -10.81 0.43
CA THR A 281 0.30 -10.94 1.76
C THR A 281 -0.76 -11.21 2.84
N ALA A 282 -1.85 -10.44 2.84
CA ALA A 282 -2.92 -10.60 3.84
C ALA A 282 -3.62 -11.96 3.74
N LEU A 283 -3.84 -12.48 2.52
CA LEU A 283 -4.44 -13.80 2.33
C LEU A 283 -3.51 -14.92 2.77
N ALA A 284 -2.22 -14.83 2.48
CA ALA A 284 -1.24 -15.80 2.93
C ALA A 284 -1.15 -15.82 4.46
N GLU A 285 -1.16 -14.67 5.13
CA GLU A 285 -1.14 -14.57 6.59
C GLU A 285 -2.47 -15.04 7.20
N ALA A 286 -3.60 -14.66 6.61
CA ALA A 286 -4.92 -15.10 7.09
C ALA A 286 -5.07 -16.61 7.06
N LYS A 287 -4.54 -17.28 6.04
CA LYS A 287 -4.49 -18.74 5.97
C LYS A 287 -3.65 -19.33 7.11
N ARG A 288 -2.43 -18.81 7.31
CA ARG A 288 -1.52 -19.32 8.36
C ARG A 288 -2.09 -19.19 9.77
N GLU A 289 -2.73 -18.07 10.04
CA GLU A 289 -3.22 -17.72 11.39
C GLU A 289 -4.73 -18.01 11.58
N ASN A 290 -5.37 -18.68 10.60
CA ASN A 290 -6.81 -18.97 10.60
C ASN A 290 -7.67 -17.72 10.88
N LYS A 291 -7.34 -16.61 10.19
CA LYS A 291 -8.03 -15.32 10.29
C LYS A 291 -9.06 -15.19 9.18
N LYS A 292 -10.18 -14.50 9.45
CA LYS A 292 -11.33 -14.43 8.56
C LYS A 292 -11.49 -13.10 7.86
N PHE A 293 -11.54 -12.00 8.62
CA PHE A 293 -11.84 -10.67 8.08
C PHE A 293 -10.57 -9.85 7.89
N ILE A 294 -10.37 -9.38 6.66
CA ILE A 294 -9.19 -8.64 6.25
C ILE A 294 -9.62 -7.28 5.69
N VAL A 295 -8.96 -6.22 6.11
CA VAL A 295 -9.06 -4.89 5.50
C VAL A 295 -7.70 -4.49 4.95
N THR A 296 -7.65 -4.14 3.66
CA THR A 296 -6.48 -3.47 3.06
C THR A 296 -6.78 -2.00 2.89
N SER A 297 -5.82 -1.12 3.16
CA SER A 297 -6.01 0.33 3.02
C SER A 297 -4.71 1.06 2.71
N MET A 298 -4.84 2.21 2.03
CA MET A 298 -3.71 3.07 1.72
C MET A 298 -4.15 4.53 1.55
N CYS A 299 -3.22 5.44 1.82
CA CYS A 299 -3.31 6.82 1.39
C CYS A 299 -2.98 6.95 -0.09
N ILE A 300 -3.48 7.99 -0.72
CA ILE A 300 -3.29 8.26 -2.15
C ILE A 300 -2.88 9.72 -2.31
N GLY A 301 -1.79 9.96 -3.00
CA GLY A 301 -1.36 11.31 -3.36
C GLY A 301 -2.49 12.10 -4.01
N THR A 302 -2.49 13.42 -3.83
CA THR A 302 -3.57 14.35 -4.20
C THR A 302 -4.80 14.35 -3.28
N GLY A 303 -4.76 13.65 -2.13
CA GLY A 303 -5.76 13.80 -1.07
C GLY A 303 -6.89 12.77 -1.09
N MET A 304 -6.56 11.48 -1.04
CA MET A 304 -7.55 10.41 -0.92
C MET A 304 -7.05 9.27 -0.03
N GLY A 305 -7.98 8.43 0.39
CA GLY A 305 -7.70 7.11 0.96
C GLY A 305 -8.59 6.07 0.32
N MET A 306 -8.07 4.85 0.15
CA MET A 306 -8.86 3.69 -0.30
C MET A 306 -8.79 2.57 0.73
N ALA A 307 -9.90 1.87 0.90
CA ALA A 307 -9.94 0.65 1.73
C ALA A 307 -10.80 -0.41 1.04
N ALA A 308 -10.46 -1.69 1.23
CA ALA A 308 -11.22 -2.82 0.73
C ALA A 308 -11.37 -3.92 1.78
N LEU A 309 -12.49 -4.64 1.72
CA LEU A 309 -12.83 -5.76 2.60
C LEU A 309 -12.71 -7.08 1.86
N ILE A 310 -12.04 -8.03 2.49
CA ILE A 310 -11.84 -9.39 1.97
C ILE A 310 -12.17 -10.38 3.08
N ILE A 311 -12.85 -11.46 2.73
CA ILE A 311 -13.17 -12.56 3.64
C ILE A 311 -12.39 -13.79 3.20
N ASN A 312 -11.46 -14.24 4.04
CA ASN A 312 -10.71 -15.46 3.84
C ASN A 312 -11.65 -16.69 3.90
N GLU A 313 -11.48 -17.62 2.98
CA GLU A 313 -12.28 -18.84 2.87
C GLU A 313 -11.41 -20.13 2.78
N GLN A 314 -10.13 -20.01 3.16
CA GLN A 314 -9.18 -21.13 3.15
C GLN A 314 -9.26 -21.99 4.42
#